data_82c3f8d5fbd83d263da5c5962f7bcace
#
_entry.id   82c3f8d5fbd83d263da5c5962f7bcace
#
_cell.length_a   1.000
_cell.length_b   1.000
_cell.length_c   1.000
_cell.angle_alpha   90.00
_cell.angle_beta   90.00
_cell.angle_gamma   90.00
#
_symmetry.space_group_name_H-M   'P 1'
#
loop_
_entity.id
_entity.type
_entity.pdbx_description
1 polymer ?
#
loop_
_entity_poly.entity_id
_entity_poly.type
_entity_poly.pdbx_seq_one_letter_code
_entity_poly.pdbx_strand_id
1 'polypeptide(L)'
;MQDKDEKTAQGGAMTRQQAEQEMEQLRKVFPSVRMLTAEQVQAGEALGDAARQALEEKTTHSRMEYRGQELYEVTALFAQVEGTPCVLELERRLDRIMLLDPEESEQLFNNLAEYRGKLYRDAVTGAYNERYYQEKYRSRILTAGVAVLRVDDFKAANDVYGRYAGNSVLETVAGVLRRNLGEKDRLIRRGEDRLLLLLPEVGQSDFGQKLEHLRLQLAAAGVPGYSHLHISVSIGGVWIRDGEVSAAVDARRAAGDLCPDAEEHRDHRAAAGAHGRRAGASPPERAHRG
;
A
#
# COMPACT_ATOMS: atom_id res chain seq x y z
N MET A 1 18.42 -1.21 32.17
CA MET A 1 17.54 -0.30 31.45
C MET A 1 18.05 -0.19 30.02
N GLN A 2 18.08 -1.32 29.35
CA GLN A 2 18.44 -1.59 27.95
C GLN A 2 17.56 -2.75 27.55
N ASP A 3 16.64 -2.53 26.65
CA ASP A 3 15.89 -3.53 25.86
C ASP A 3 14.54 -2.96 25.46
N LYS A 4 14.51 -2.01 24.54
CA LYS A 4 13.25 -1.58 23.89
C LYS A 4 13.40 -1.03 22.46
N ASP A 5 14.54 -1.10 21.82
CA ASP A 5 14.77 -0.44 20.51
C ASP A 5 15.12 -1.38 19.35
N GLU A 6 14.73 -2.67 19.44
CA GLU A 6 15.02 -3.63 18.35
C GLU A 6 13.76 -4.24 17.71
N LYS A 7 12.76 -3.41 17.37
CA LYS A 7 11.53 -3.91 16.75
C LYS A 7 11.03 -3.11 15.54
N THR A 8 11.91 -2.48 14.79
CA THR A 8 11.47 -1.67 13.64
C THR A 8 12.37 -1.82 12.42
N ALA A 9 12.64 -3.05 11.98
CA ALA A 9 13.25 -3.29 10.65
C ALA A 9 13.05 -4.74 10.18
N GLN A 10 11.81 -5.20 10.07
CA GLN A 10 11.54 -6.41 9.30
C GLN A 10 10.37 -6.13 8.37
N GLY A 11 10.67 -6.02 7.08
CA GLY A 11 9.69 -5.96 6.02
C GLY A 11 8.76 -7.17 6.11
N GLY A 12 7.51 -6.90 6.26
CA GLY A 12 6.27 -7.65 6.18
C GLY A 12 6.28 -9.17 6.04
N ALA A 13 7.05 -9.92 6.81
CA ALA A 13 6.84 -11.34 6.93
C ALA A 13 5.59 -11.57 7.78
N MET A 14 4.61 -12.26 7.21
CA MET A 14 3.39 -12.66 7.89
C MET A 14 3.75 -13.55 9.09
N THR A 15 3.15 -13.31 10.26
CA THR A 15 3.30 -14.21 11.38
C THR A 15 2.51 -15.51 11.13
N ARG A 16 2.86 -16.58 11.82
CA ARG A 16 2.14 -17.85 11.70
C ARG A 16 0.66 -17.71 12.06
N GLN A 17 0.35 -16.91 13.07
CA GLN A 17 -1.03 -16.63 13.47
C GLN A 17 -1.82 -15.89 12.38
N GLN A 18 -1.20 -14.94 11.70
CA GLN A 18 -1.82 -14.25 10.56
C GLN A 18 -2.05 -15.20 9.39
N ALA A 19 -1.09 -16.09 9.10
CA ALA A 19 -1.24 -17.10 8.06
C ALA A 19 -2.39 -18.06 8.36
N GLU A 20 -2.54 -18.50 9.60
CA GLU A 20 -3.65 -19.35 10.04
C GLU A 20 -5.01 -18.64 9.92
N GLN A 21 -5.08 -17.35 10.26
CA GLN A 21 -6.29 -16.55 10.09
C GLN A 21 -6.65 -16.39 8.61
N GLU A 22 -5.67 -16.14 7.75
CA GLU A 22 -5.91 -16.07 6.30
C GLU A 22 -6.39 -17.41 5.73
N MET A 23 -5.77 -18.51 6.14
CA MET A 23 -6.20 -19.85 5.73
C MET A 23 -7.64 -20.14 6.16
N GLU A 24 -8.04 -19.74 7.35
CA GLU A 24 -9.42 -19.92 7.83
C GLU A 24 -10.45 -19.14 7.02
N GLN A 25 -10.09 -17.94 6.56
CA GLN A 25 -10.94 -17.18 5.64
C GLN A 25 -11.01 -17.84 4.26
N LEU A 26 -9.88 -18.36 3.77
CA LEU A 26 -9.82 -19.06 2.49
C LEU A 26 -10.63 -20.36 2.48
N ARG A 27 -10.67 -21.10 3.59
CA ARG A 27 -11.47 -22.31 3.75
C ARG A 27 -12.97 -22.10 3.61
N LYS A 28 -13.45 -20.87 3.76
CA LYS A 28 -14.85 -20.51 3.51
C LYS A 28 -15.20 -20.53 2.02
N VAL A 29 -14.21 -20.40 1.16
CA VAL A 29 -14.37 -20.32 -0.30
C VAL A 29 -13.82 -21.53 -1.02
N PHE A 30 -12.72 -22.09 -0.51
CA PHE A 30 -12.02 -23.22 -1.11
C PHE A 30 -12.15 -24.46 -0.22
N PRO A 31 -12.63 -25.59 -0.75
CA PRO A 31 -12.79 -26.83 -0.01
C PRO A 31 -11.47 -27.39 0.54
N SER A 32 -10.36 -27.11 -0.15
CA SER A 32 -9.01 -27.51 0.27
C SER A 32 -8.09 -26.29 0.29
N VAL A 33 -7.49 -26.04 1.46
CA VAL A 33 -6.49 -24.98 1.68
C VAL A 33 -5.35 -25.56 2.48
N ARG A 34 -4.14 -25.60 1.89
CA ARG A 34 -2.94 -26.12 2.53
C ARG A 34 -1.83 -25.10 2.49
N MET A 35 -1.01 -25.03 3.52
CA MET A 35 0.24 -24.30 3.52
C MET A 35 1.38 -25.30 3.42
N LEU A 36 2.23 -25.12 2.42
CA LEU A 36 3.38 -25.98 2.14
C LEU A 36 4.66 -25.15 2.28
N THR A 37 5.65 -25.70 2.97
CA THR A 37 7.00 -25.13 2.98
C THR A 37 7.70 -25.40 1.66
N ALA A 38 8.78 -24.67 1.38
CA ALA A 38 9.59 -24.89 0.20
C ALA A 38 10.12 -26.36 0.14
N GLU A 39 10.48 -26.94 1.28
CA GLU A 39 10.94 -28.34 1.38
C GLU A 39 9.84 -29.33 0.99
N GLN A 40 8.61 -29.11 1.46
CA GLN A 40 7.46 -29.95 1.13
C GLN A 40 7.10 -29.87 -0.35
N VAL A 41 7.18 -28.69 -0.95
CA VAL A 41 6.97 -28.53 -2.40
C VAL A 41 8.05 -29.26 -3.20
N GLN A 42 9.31 -29.20 -2.78
CA GLN A 42 10.41 -29.93 -3.41
C GLN A 42 10.29 -31.44 -3.22
N ALA A 43 9.77 -31.88 -2.09
CA ALA A 43 9.50 -33.28 -1.81
C ALA A 43 8.32 -33.86 -2.63
N GLY A 44 7.60 -33.04 -3.37
CA GLY A 44 6.48 -33.45 -4.22
C GLY A 44 5.15 -33.58 -3.48
N GLU A 45 4.98 -32.93 -2.33
CA GLU A 45 3.73 -32.95 -1.57
C GLU A 45 2.65 -31.99 -2.16
N ALA A 46 3.07 -31.13 -3.09
CA ALA A 46 2.18 -30.20 -3.77
C ALA A 46 1.30 -30.88 -4.83
N LEU A 47 0.13 -30.29 -5.06
CA LEU A 47 -0.83 -30.73 -6.08
C LEU A 47 -0.40 -30.31 -7.50
N GLY A 48 0.84 -30.59 -7.90
CA GLY A 48 1.34 -30.29 -9.23
C GLY A 48 2.35 -29.14 -9.30
N ASP A 49 2.62 -28.63 -10.52
CA ASP A 49 3.73 -27.70 -10.74
C ASP A 49 3.45 -26.24 -10.33
N ALA A 50 2.19 -25.88 -10.12
CA ALA A 50 1.81 -24.49 -9.76
C ALA A 50 2.52 -24.01 -8.48
N ALA A 51 2.65 -24.88 -7.48
CA ALA A 51 3.34 -24.55 -6.23
C ALA A 51 4.85 -24.34 -6.43
N ARG A 52 5.48 -25.13 -7.31
CA ARG A 52 6.89 -24.98 -7.65
C ARG A 52 7.13 -23.66 -8.37
N GLN A 53 6.32 -23.34 -9.38
CA GLN A 53 6.39 -22.09 -10.10
C GLN A 53 6.14 -20.89 -9.17
N ALA A 54 5.18 -21.02 -8.24
CA ALA A 54 4.90 -19.97 -7.26
C ALA A 54 6.11 -19.69 -6.35
N LEU A 55 6.88 -20.71 -5.96
CA LEU A 55 8.11 -20.54 -5.18
C LEU A 55 9.24 -19.92 -6.00
N GLU A 56 9.46 -20.38 -7.23
CA GLU A 56 10.54 -19.93 -8.11
C GLU A 56 10.34 -18.47 -8.52
N GLU A 57 9.14 -18.11 -8.96
CA GLU A 57 8.81 -16.78 -9.46
C GLU A 57 8.31 -15.83 -8.37
N LYS A 58 8.12 -16.33 -7.13
CA LYS A 58 7.59 -15.57 -5.98
C LYS A 58 6.29 -14.84 -6.30
N THR A 59 5.41 -15.52 -7.02
CA THR A 59 4.14 -14.96 -7.50
C THR A 59 3.03 -16.01 -7.40
N THR A 60 1.81 -15.60 -7.73
CA THR A 60 0.66 -16.51 -7.75
C THR A 60 0.59 -17.23 -9.08
N HIS A 61 0.45 -18.55 -9.04
CA HIS A 61 0.18 -19.38 -10.20
C HIS A 61 -1.14 -20.13 -10.02
N SER A 62 -1.91 -20.19 -11.10
CA SER A 62 -3.15 -20.99 -11.16
C SER A 62 -3.13 -21.86 -12.40
N ARG A 63 -3.60 -23.07 -12.26
CA ARG A 63 -3.74 -24.01 -13.36
C ARG A 63 -5.01 -24.82 -13.22
N MET A 64 -5.53 -25.29 -14.34
CA MET A 64 -6.60 -26.29 -14.38
C MET A 64 -6.01 -27.64 -14.69
N GLU A 65 -6.46 -28.67 -14.00
CA GLU A 65 -6.03 -30.04 -14.23
C GLU A 65 -7.19 -31.02 -14.15
N TYR A 66 -7.13 -32.04 -15.03
CA TYR A 66 -8.09 -33.14 -14.98
C TYR A 66 -7.55 -34.24 -14.06
N ARG A 67 -8.37 -34.70 -13.11
CA ARG A 67 -8.15 -35.88 -12.31
C ARG A 67 -9.26 -36.88 -12.59
N GLY A 68 -8.99 -37.83 -13.48
CA GLY A 68 -10.03 -38.68 -14.05
C GLY A 68 -10.99 -37.92 -14.92
N GLN A 69 -12.27 -37.87 -14.53
CA GLN A 69 -13.31 -37.10 -15.25
C GLN A 69 -13.63 -35.74 -14.59
N GLU A 70 -12.98 -35.41 -13.48
CA GLU A 70 -13.20 -34.20 -12.74
C GLU A 70 -12.15 -33.15 -13.08
N LEU A 71 -12.59 -31.89 -13.21
CA LEU A 71 -11.74 -30.73 -13.45
C LEU A 71 -11.51 -30.01 -12.13
N TYR A 72 -10.25 -29.73 -11.84
CA TYR A 72 -9.83 -28.97 -10.65
C TYR A 72 -9.10 -27.70 -11.04
N GLU A 73 -9.37 -26.64 -10.32
CA GLU A 73 -8.53 -25.44 -10.29
C GLU A 73 -7.62 -25.52 -9.08
N VAL A 74 -6.31 -25.48 -9.33
CA VAL A 74 -5.27 -25.42 -8.30
C VAL A 74 -4.59 -24.07 -8.39
N THR A 75 -4.69 -23.28 -7.33
CA THR A 75 -4.04 -21.98 -7.21
C THR A 75 -3.00 -22.03 -6.12
N ALA A 76 -1.78 -21.68 -6.45
CA ALA A 76 -0.65 -21.59 -5.55
C ALA A 76 -0.26 -20.13 -5.32
N LEU A 77 -0.37 -19.65 -4.08
CA LEU A 77 -0.02 -18.30 -3.66
C LEU A 77 1.31 -18.33 -2.93
N PHE A 78 2.31 -17.60 -3.44
CA PHE A 78 3.55 -17.42 -2.70
C PHE A 78 3.32 -16.57 -1.45
N ALA A 79 3.87 -17.00 -0.31
CA ALA A 79 3.83 -16.29 0.96
C ALA A 79 5.17 -16.42 1.71
N GLN A 80 5.45 -15.47 2.59
CA GLN A 80 6.54 -15.58 3.56
C GLN A 80 5.95 -15.58 4.96
N VAL A 81 6.15 -16.67 5.69
CA VAL A 81 5.70 -16.81 7.07
C VAL A 81 6.92 -16.86 7.97
N GLU A 82 7.06 -15.87 8.86
CA GLU A 82 8.22 -15.73 9.75
C GLU A 82 9.57 -15.78 9.01
N GLY A 83 9.59 -15.20 7.80
CA GLY A 83 10.78 -15.19 6.95
C GLY A 83 11.00 -16.47 6.13
N THR A 84 10.23 -17.52 6.36
CA THR A 84 10.30 -18.78 5.61
C THR A 84 9.41 -18.72 4.37
N PRO A 85 9.93 -19.02 3.17
CA PRO A 85 9.12 -19.08 1.96
C PRO A 85 8.16 -20.26 2.03
N CYS A 86 6.88 -20.00 1.80
CA CYS A 86 5.80 -20.98 1.81
C CYS A 86 4.89 -20.74 0.60
N VAL A 87 4.07 -21.73 0.31
CA VAL A 87 2.98 -21.64 -0.67
C VAL A 87 1.67 -21.98 0.02
N LEU A 88 0.69 -21.11 -0.15
CA LEU A 88 -0.70 -21.44 0.13
C LEU A 88 -1.30 -22.08 -1.12
N GLU A 89 -1.60 -23.36 -1.05
CA GLU A 89 -2.19 -24.13 -2.13
C GLU A 89 -3.68 -24.26 -1.89
N LEU A 90 -4.45 -23.77 -2.85
CA LEU A 90 -5.91 -23.72 -2.85
C LEU A 90 -6.40 -24.66 -3.93
N GLU A 91 -7.31 -25.54 -3.60
CA GLU A 91 -7.91 -26.46 -4.56
C GLU A 91 -9.43 -26.29 -4.57
N ARG A 92 -9.98 -26.31 -5.76
CA ARG A 92 -11.41 -26.32 -5.99
C ARG A 92 -11.77 -27.25 -7.16
N ARG A 93 -12.74 -28.12 -6.95
CA ARG A 93 -13.34 -28.90 -8.02
C ARG A 93 -14.26 -27.98 -8.83
N LEU A 94 -14.08 -27.99 -10.14
CA LEU A 94 -14.93 -27.31 -11.09
C LEU A 94 -15.91 -28.34 -11.66
N ASP A 95 -17.17 -28.25 -11.29
CA ASP A 95 -18.18 -29.08 -11.92
C ASP A 95 -18.34 -28.64 -13.39
N ARG A 96 -18.52 -29.58 -14.30
CA ARG A 96 -18.74 -29.28 -15.72
C ARG A 96 -19.88 -28.30 -15.96
N ILE A 97 -20.86 -28.28 -15.07
CA ILE A 97 -21.99 -27.35 -15.08
C ILE A 97 -21.54 -25.94 -14.76
N MET A 98 -20.56 -25.74 -13.87
CA MET A 98 -20.01 -24.43 -13.52
C MET A 98 -19.29 -23.73 -14.69
N LEU A 99 -18.74 -24.49 -15.63
CA LEU A 99 -18.14 -23.95 -16.85
C LEU A 99 -19.18 -23.48 -17.88
N LEU A 100 -20.44 -23.86 -17.67
CA LEU A 100 -21.57 -23.57 -18.57
C LEU A 100 -22.58 -22.58 -17.95
N ASP A 101 -22.48 -22.29 -16.64
CA ASP A 101 -23.31 -21.30 -15.98
C ASP A 101 -22.60 -19.94 -15.87
N PRO A 102 -23.04 -18.92 -16.65
CA PRO A 102 -22.43 -17.59 -16.61
C PRO A 102 -22.55 -16.91 -15.25
N GLU A 103 -23.62 -17.14 -14.49
CA GLU A 103 -23.87 -16.46 -13.21
C GLU A 103 -22.93 -16.97 -12.10
N GLU A 104 -22.68 -18.29 -12.02
CA GLU A 104 -21.75 -18.86 -11.05
C GLU A 104 -20.29 -18.53 -11.41
N SER A 105 -19.96 -18.50 -12.71
CA SER A 105 -18.64 -18.05 -13.17
C SER A 105 -18.42 -16.59 -12.80
N GLU A 106 -19.40 -15.72 -12.95
CA GLU A 106 -19.34 -14.30 -12.60
C GLU A 106 -19.17 -14.11 -11.08
N GLN A 107 -19.91 -14.87 -10.27
CA GLN A 107 -19.74 -14.85 -8.81
C GLN A 107 -18.34 -15.29 -8.39
N LEU A 108 -17.76 -16.28 -9.06
CA LEU A 108 -16.42 -16.73 -8.79
C LEU A 108 -15.37 -15.68 -9.13
N PHE A 109 -15.47 -15.09 -10.34
CA PHE A 109 -14.58 -14.01 -10.74
C PHE A 109 -14.69 -12.80 -9.81
N ASN A 110 -15.90 -12.48 -9.36
CA ASN A 110 -16.14 -11.40 -8.39
C ASN A 110 -15.52 -11.73 -7.03
N ASN A 111 -15.66 -12.96 -6.54
CA ASN A 111 -15.04 -13.40 -5.30
C ASN A 111 -13.50 -13.39 -5.39
N LEU A 112 -12.91 -13.85 -6.50
CA LEU A 112 -11.47 -13.79 -6.72
C LEU A 112 -10.96 -12.35 -6.85
N ALA A 113 -11.72 -11.49 -7.52
CA ALA A 113 -11.39 -10.07 -7.64
C ALA A 113 -11.47 -9.35 -6.28
N GLU A 114 -12.49 -9.66 -5.48
CA GLU A 114 -12.64 -9.17 -4.10
C GLU A 114 -11.50 -9.66 -3.22
N TYR A 115 -11.13 -10.94 -3.33
CA TYR A 115 -10.02 -11.51 -2.57
C TYR A 115 -8.66 -10.89 -2.95
N ARG A 116 -8.40 -10.72 -4.25
CA ARG A 116 -7.23 -9.96 -4.74
C ARG A 116 -7.26 -8.51 -4.24
N GLY A 117 -8.45 -7.91 -4.18
CA GLY A 117 -8.65 -6.61 -3.59
C GLY A 117 -8.21 -6.56 -2.13
N LYS A 118 -8.70 -7.48 -1.31
CA LYS A 118 -8.33 -7.57 0.11
C LYS A 118 -6.84 -7.88 0.33
N LEU A 119 -6.25 -8.73 -0.52
CA LEU A 119 -4.85 -9.15 -0.40
C LEU A 119 -3.86 -8.04 -0.74
N TYR A 120 -4.16 -7.21 -1.74
CA TYR A 120 -3.23 -6.24 -2.31
C TYR A 120 -3.62 -4.78 -2.09
N ARG A 121 -4.73 -4.52 -1.41
CA ARG A 121 -5.17 -3.15 -1.14
C ARG A 121 -4.95 -2.77 0.31
N ASP A 122 -4.62 -1.52 0.50
CA ASP A 122 -4.59 -0.88 1.81
C ASP A 122 -6.00 -0.48 2.23
N ALA A 123 -6.41 -0.87 3.42
CA ALA A 123 -7.79 -0.69 3.90
C ALA A 123 -8.19 0.78 4.08
N VAL A 124 -7.24 1.67 4.38
CA VAL A 124 -7.50 3.10 4.58
C VAL A 124 -7.56 3.83 3.26
N THR A 125 -6.52 3.69 2.44
CA THR A 125 -6.37 4.49 1.23
C THR A 125 -6.97 3.84 -0.01
N GLY A 126 -7.24 2.54 0.00
CA GLY A 126 -7.60 1.77 -1.19
C GLY A 126 -6.49 1.70 -2.26
N ALA A 127 -5.32 2.27 -1.99
CA ALA A 127 -4.12 2.09 -2.81
C ALA A 127 -3.64 0.65 -2.74
N TYR A 128 -2.73 0.24 -3.62
CA TYR A 128 -2.05 -1.02 -3.41
C TYR A 128 -1.22 -0.97 -2.12
N ASN A 129 -1.02 -2.11 -1.47
CA ASN A 129 -0.25 -2.20 -0.23
C ASN A 129 1.22 -2.59 -0.49
N GLU A 130 2.03 -2.64 0.58
CA GLU A 130 3.44 -3.03 0.52
C GLU A 130 3.63 -4.44 -0.07
N ARG A 131 2.73 -5.40 0.23
CA ARG A 131 2.77 -6.74 -0.31
C ARG A 131 2.72 -6.75 -1.84
N TYR A 132 1.80 -5.96 -2.42
CA TYR A 132 1.72 -5.78 -3.88
C TYR A 132 3.03 -5.26 -4.48
N TYR A 133 3.67 -4.30 -3.80
CA TYR A 133 4.98 -3.80 -4.23
C TYR A 133 6.03 -4.90 -4.23
N GLN A 134 6.15 -5.62 -3.12
CA GLN A 134 7.16 -6.66 -2.95
C GLN A 134 7.02 -7.78 -3.99
N GLU A 135 5.81 -8.24 -4.25
CA GLU A 135 5.55 -9.37 -5.14
C GLU A 135 5.51 -8.99 -6.63
N LYS A 136 5.11 -7.76 -6.97
CA LYS A 136 4.84 -7.39 -8.37
C LYS A 136 5.80 -6.39 -8.98
N TYR A 137 6.47 -5.58 -8.15
CA TYR A 137 7.24 -4.45 -8.66
C TYR A 137 8.66 -4.34 -8.15
N ARG A 138 8.98 -4.86 -6.99
CA ARG A 138 10.30 -4.65 -6.37
C ARG A 138 11.47 -4.95 -7.31
N SER A 139 11.48 -6.12 -7.90
CA SER A 139 12.55 -6.59 -8.80
C SER A 139 12.20 -6.40 -10.28
N ARG A 140 11.16 -5.63 -10.57
CA ARG A 140 10.73 -5.42 -11.94
C ARG A 140 11.58 -4.36 -12.63
N ILE A 141 12.01 -4.68 -13.85
CA ILE A 141 12.69 -3.73 -14.72
C ILE A 141 11.64 -2.99 -15.54
N LEU A 142 11.64 -1.67 -15.47
CA LEU A 142 10.67 -0.80 -16.15
C LEU A 142 11.34 0.42 -16.74
N THR A 143 10.67 0.98 -17.75
CA THR A 143 10.86 2.37 -18.17
C THR A 143 9.66 3.15 -17.65
N ALA A 144 9.88 4.00 -16.63
CA ALA A 144 8.80 4.68 -15.93
C ALA A 144 9.30 5.86 -15.07
N GLY A 145 8.39 6.77 -14.74
CA GLY A 145 8.56 7.66 -13.60
C GLY A 145 8.31 6.92 -12.29
N VAL A 146 9.25 7.00 -11.36
CA VAL A 146 9.13 6.42 -10.01
C VAL A 146 9.20 7.55 -9.01
N ALA A 147 8.15 7.77 -8.21
CA ALA A 147 8.12 8.84 -7.22
C ALA A 147 7.69 8.33 -5.84
N VAL A 148 8.38 8.81 -4.82
CA VAL A 148 8.02 8.59 -3.41
C VAL A 148 7.40 9.88 -2.88
N LEU A 149 6.24 9.76 -2.27
CA LEU A 149 5.51 10.83 -1.61
C LEU A 149 5.44 10.52 -0.13
N ARG A 150 5.70 11.53 0.70
CA ARG A 150 5.49 11.49 2.14
C ARG A 150 4.53 12.60 2.56
N VAL A 151 3.59 12.29 3.43
CA VAL A 151 2.74 13.29 4.08
C VAL A 151 3.54 13.95 5.19
N ASP A 152 3.74 15.27 5.11
CA ASP A 152 4.51 16.01 6.08
C ASP A 152 3.74 16.13 7.41
N ASP A 153 4.47 16.12 8.52
CA ASP A 153 3.92 16.25 9.88
C ASP A 153 2.81 15.24 10.23
N PHE A 154 2.72 14.11 9.53
CA PHE A 154 1.64 13.13 9.68
C PHE A 154 1.51 12.60 11.11
N LYS A 155 2.65 12.33 11.77
CA LYS A 155 2.66 11.88 13.16
C LYS A 155 2.12 12.97 14.09
N ALA A 156 2.54 14.23 13.90
CA ALA A 156 2.04 15.35 14.70
C ALA A 156 0.52 15.55 14.50
N ALA A 157 0.02 15.39 13.27
CA ALA A 157 -1.41 15.43 13.00
C ALA A 157 -2.16 14.29 13.74
N ASN A 158 -1.63 13.09 13.77
CA ASN A 158 -2.21 11.98 14.52
C ASN A 158 -2.19 12.22 16.03
N ASP A 159 -1.11 12.79 16.56
CA ASP A 159 -0.95 13.04 18.00
C ASP A 159 -1.92 14.14 18.48
N VAL A 160 -2.19 15.14 17.64
CA VAL A 160 -3.09 16.27 17.97
C VAL A 160 -4.56 15.96 17.70
N TYR A 161 -4.88 15.36 16.55
CA TYR A 161 -6.26 15.18 16.07
C TYR A 161 -6.74 13.73 16.10
N GLY A 162 -5.87 12.81 16.50
CA GLY A 162 -6.16 11.39 16.57
C GLY A 162 -6.05 10.64 15.23
N ARG A 163 -6.02 9.32 15.31
CA ARG A 163 -5.84 8.43 14.14
C ARG A 163 -6.92 8.57 13.07
N TYR A 164 -8.14 8.93 13.45
CA TYR A 164 -9.23 9.15 12.49
C TYR A 164 -8.94 10.34 11.58
N ALA A 165 -8.39 11.41 12.12
CA ALA A 165 -7.97 12.57 11.32
C ALA A 165 -6.83 12.20 10.36
N GLY A 166 -5.82 11.47 10.82
CA GLY A 166 -4.75 10.97 9.95
C GLY A 166 -5.26 10.04 8.85
N ASN A 167 -6.21 9.16 9.14
CA ASN A 167 -6.84 8.34 8.11
C ASN A 167 -7.56 9.21 7.07
N SER A 168 -8.32 10.23 7.48
CA SER A 168 -9.00 11.15 6.57
C SER A 168 -8.01 11.94 5.69
N VAL A 169 -6.84 12.31 6.23
CA VAL A 169 -5.74 12.90 5.44
C VAL A 169 -5.26 11.92 4.37
N LEU A 170 -4.95 10.68 4.75
CA LEU A 170 -4.47 9.65 3.82
C LEU A 170 -5.50 9.30 2.75
N GLU A 171 -6.77 9.19 3.11
CA GLU A 171 -7.89 8.98 2.17
C GLU A 171 -8.00 10.13 1.17
N THR A 172 -7.87 11.37 1.66
CA THR A 172 -7.90 12.57 0.81
C THR A 172 -6.72 12.57 -0.15
N VAL A 173 -5.50 12.33 0.34
CA VAL A 173 -4.29 12.23 -0.47
C VAL A 173 -4.44 11.17 -1.56
N ALA A 174 -4.83 9.96 -1.17
CA ALA A 174 -5.02 8.86 -2.12
C ALA A 174 -6.15 9.16 -3.13
N GLY A 175 -7.21 9.83 -2.71
CA GLY A 175 -8.31 10.26 -3.56
C GLY A 175 -7.87 11.27 -4.62
N VAL A 176 -7.09 12.29 -4.22
CA VAL A 176 -6.52 13.29 -5.16
C VAL A 176 -5.58 12.60 -6.16
N LEU A 177 -4.67 11.75 -5.67
CA LEU A 177 -3.73 11.05 -6.54
C LEU A 177 -4.48 10.18 -7.55
N ARG A 178 -5.44 9.34 -7.13
CA ARG A 178 -6.19 8.45 -8.03
C ARG A 178 -6.93 9.19 -9.14
N ARG A 179 -7.47 10.38 -8.89
CA ARG A 179 -8.14 11.19 -9.93
C ARG A 179 -7.18 11.70 -11.01
N ASN A 180 -5.88 11.75 -10.69
CA ASN A 180 -4.84 12.25 -11.58
C ASN A 180 -3.95 11.15 -12.19
N LEU A 181 -4.23 9.88 -11.86
CA LEU A 181 -3.49 8.72 -12.37
C LEU A 181 -4.23 8.07 -13.52
N GLY A 182 -3.48 7.61 -14.52
CA GLY A 182 -3.96 6.83 -15.63
C GLY A 182 -4.16 5.34 -15.27
N GLU A 183 -4.72 4.58 -16.21
CA GLU A 183 -5.05 3.17 -16.01
C GLU A 183 -3.82 2.30 -15.71
N LYS A 184 -2.68 2.59 -16.31
CA LYS A 184 -1.42 1.85 -16.11
C LYS A 184 -0.61 2.36 -14.93
N ASP A 185 -0.92 3.54 -14.39
CA ASP A 185 -0.26 4.09 -13.23
C ASP A 185 -0.58 3.26 -11.98
N ARG A 186 0.33 3.22 -11.04
CA ARG A 186 0.14 2.50 -9.77
C ARG A 186 0.42 3.41 -8.60
N LEU A 187 -0.55 3.44 -7.68
CA LEU A 187 -0.43 4.07 -6.37
C LEU A 187 -0.31 2.97 -5.33
N ILE A 188 0.77 3.00 -4.55
CA ILE A 188 1.11 1.96 -3.57
C ILE A 188 1.40 2.63 -2.22
N ARG A 189 0.77 2.18 -1.15
CA ARG A 189 1.08 2.63 0.20
C ARG A 189 2.20 1.77 0.78
N ARG A 190 3.31 2.41 1.17
CA ARG A 190 4.54 1.74 1.65
C ARG A 190 4.88 2.04 3.11
N GLY A 191 3.94 2.42 3.92
CA GLY A 191 4.14 2.76 5.33
C GLY A 191 3.00 3.57 5.89
N GLU A 192 3.24 4.19 7.04
CA GLU A 192 2.21 4.99 7.70
C GLU A 192 1.85 6.24 6.89
N ASP A 193 2.87 6.98 6.43
CA ASP A 193 2.78 8.28 5.76
C ASP A 193 3.34 8.29 4.33
N ARG A 194 3.78 7.13 3.80
CA ARG A 194 4.51 7.04 2.54
C ARG A 194 3.70 6.35 1.45
N LEU A 195 3.72 6.97 0.28
CA LEU A 195 3.11 6.46 -0.94
C LEU A 195 4.16 6.40 -2.04
N LEU A 196 4.06 5.39 -2.89
CA LEU A 196 4.87 5.19 -4.08
C LEU A 196 3.99 5.33 -5.31
N LEU A 197 4.44 6.10 -6.28
CA LEU A 197 3.84 6.27 -7.59
C LEU A 197 4.72 5.62 -8.64
N LEU A 198 4.13 4.78 -9.48
CA LEU A 198 4.76 4.22 -10.67
C LEU A 198 3.99 4.72 -11.88
N LEU A 199 4.66 5.48 -12.75
CA LEU A 199 4.07 6.21 -13.87
C LEU A 199 4.70 5.76 -15.19
N PRO A 200 4.30 4.61 -15.77
CA PRO A 200 4.95 4.03 -16.95
C PRO A 200 4.66 4.79 -18.25
N GLU A 201 3.54 5.53 -18.30
CA GLU A 201 3.15 6.25 -19.51
C GLU A 201 3.62 7.71 -19.56
N VAL A 202 4.24 8.19 -18.48
CA VAL A 202 4.76 9.56 -18.42
C VAL A 202 6.15 9.63 -19.02
N GLY A 203 6.34 10.52 -20.00
CA GLY A 203 7.65 10.78 -20.59
C GLY A 203 8.62 11.44 -19.60
N GLN A 204 9.92 11.28 -19.84
CA GLN A 204 10.96 11.87 -18.99
C GLN A 204 10.83 13.40 -18.89
N SER A 205 10.49 14.07 -19.99
CA SER A 205 10.30 15.54 -20.04
C SER A 205 9.15 16.02 -19.17
N ASP A 206 8.07 15.22 -19.06
CA ASP A 206 6.81 15.65 -18.46
C ASP A 206 6.70 15.18 -17.02
N PHE A 207 7.60 14.29 -16.60
CA PHE A 207 7.55 13.67 -15.27
C PHE A 207 7.63 14.70 -14.14
N GLY A 208 8.56 15.66 -14.23
CA GLY A 208 8.69 16.72 -13.23
C GLY A 208 7.43 17.60 -13.11
N GLN A 209 6.86 17.98 -14.26
CA GLN A 209 5.62 18.78 -14.30
C GLN A 209 4.44 18.00 -13.73
N LYS A 210 4.34 16.70 -14.01
CA LYS A 210 3.31 15.82 -13.43
C LYS A 210 3.41 15.77 -11.90
N LEU A 211 4.61 15.63 -11.34
CA LEU A 211 4.81 15.62 -9.89
C LEU A 211 4.44 16.95 -9.25
N GLU A 212 4.85 18.07 -9.84
CA GLU A 212 4.50 19.40 -9.33
C GLU A 212 3.00 19.65 -9.42
N HIS A 213 2.35 19.26 -10.51
CA HIS A 213 0.90 19.32 -10.62
C HIS A 213 0.20 18.53 -9.48
N LEU A 214 0.65 17.30 -9.19
CA LEU A 214 0.12 16.48 -8.10
C LEU A 214 0.32 17.19 -6.74
N ARG A 215 1.49 17.76 -6.50
CA ARG A 215 1.80 18.47 -5.26
C ARG A 215 0.86 19.66 -5.05
N LEU A 216 0.62 20.46 -6.09
CA LEU A 216 -0.30 21.62 -6.02
C LEU A 216 -1.76 21.19 -5.78
N GLN A 217 -2.20 20.11 -6.44
CA GLN A 217 -3.55 19.54 -6.22
C GLN A 217 -3.73 19.05 -4.77
N LEU A 218 -2.70 18.46 -4.20
CA LEU A 218 -2.72 17.99 -2.81
C LEU A 218 -2.73 19.16 -1.82
N ALA A 219 -1.93 20.20 -2.06
CA ALA A 219 -1.88 21.40 -1.23
C ALA A 219 -3.22 22.19 -1.23
N ALA A 220 -3.98 22.11 -2.33
CA ALA A 220 -5.29 22.74 -2.45
C ALA A 220 -6.43 21.87 -1.88
N ALA A 221 -6.18 20.61 -1.52
CA ALA A 221 -7.22 19.71 -1.07
C ALA A 221 -7.57 19.93 0.40
N GLY A 222 -8.87 20.06 0.70
CA GLY A 222 -9.40 20.09 2.06
C GLY A 222 -9.63 18.69 2.61
N VAL A 223 -9.42 18.49 3.90
CA VAL A 223 -9.68 17.22 4.59
C VAL A 223 -11.12 17.21 5.10
N PRO A 224 -11.98 16.29 4.65
CA PRO A 224 -13.36 16.21 5.09
C PRO A 224 -13.48 16.08 6.62
N GLY A 225 -14.31 16.91 7.25
CA GLY A 225 -14.49 16.93 8.70
C GLY A 225 -13.39 17.67 9.49
N TYR A 226 -12.33 18.16 8.82
CA TYR A 226 -11.19 18.81 9.47
C TYR A 226 -10.75 20.06 8.70
N SER A 227 -11.56 21.12 8.75
CA SER A 227 -11.31 22.36 8.00
C SER A 227 -10.00 23.09 8.31
N HIS A 228 -9.40 22.78 9.47
CA HIS A 228 -8.13 23.38 9.91
C HIS A 228 -6.89 22.55 9.53
N LEU A 229 -7.09 21.33 8.99
CA LEU A 229 -6.00 20.51 8.53
C LEU A 229 -5.66 20.84 7.07
N HIS A 230 -4.42 21.27 6.88
CA HIS A 230 -3.85 21.49 5.55
C HIS A 230 -2.92 20.33 5.19
N ILE A 231 -3.08 19.80 3.98
CA ILE A 231 -2.23 18.74 3.47
C ILE A 231 -0.95 19.37 2.93
N SER A 232 0.19 18.97 3.49
CA SER A 232 1.51 19.21 2.94
C SER A 232 2.16 17.89 2.61
N VAL A 233 2.82 17.81 1.46
CA VAL A 233 3.49 16.59 1.01
C VAL A 233 4.85 16.93 0.42
N SER A 234 5.83 16.08 0.74
CA SER A 234 7.13 16.05 0.10
C SER A 234 7.12 14.98 -0.97
N ILE A 235 7.41 15.34 -2.23
CA ILE A 235 7.44 14.41 -3.36
C ILE A 235 8.83 14.43 -3.99
N GLY A 236 9.46 13.26 -4.08
CA GLY A 236 10.71 13.06 -4.80
C GLY A 236 10.57 11.98 -5.85
N GLY A 237 11.04 12.23 -7.08
CA GLY A 237 10.91 11.25 -8.16
C GLY A 237 12.18 11.10 -8.98
N VAL A 238 12.32 9.97 -9.65
CA VAL A 238 13.32 9.66 -10.66
C VAL A 238 12.65 8.99 -11.83
N TRP A 239 13.06 9.39 -13.04
CA TRP A 239 12.64 8.69 -14.24
C TRP A 239 13.70 7.65 -14.60
N ILE A 240 13.29 6.40 -14.75
CA ILE A 240 14.18 5.26 -15.06
C ILE A 240 13.91 4.72 -16.45
N ARG A 241 14.97 4.31 -17.13
CA ARG A 241 14.91 3.60 -18.41
C ARG A 241 15.52 2.23 -18.21
N ASP A 242 14.71 1.19 -18.44
CA ASP A 242 15.12 -0.21 -18.27
C ASP A 242 15.84 -0.43 -16.93
N GLY A 243 15.31 0.21 -15.89
CA GLY A 243 15.89 0.21 -14.56
C GLY A 243 15.02 -0.58 -13.56
N GLU A 244 15.67 -1.11 -12.51
CA GLU A 244 14.99 -1.82 -11.43
C GLU A 244 14.27 -0.83 -10.52
N VAL A 245 13.00 -1.14 -10.22
CA VAL A 245 12.15 -0.26 -9.38
C VAL A 245 12.69 -0.13 -7.97
N SER A 246 13.23 -1.20 -7.38
CA SER A 246 13.81 -1.15 -6.02
C SER A 246 14.97 -0.17 -5.93
N ALA A 247 15.88 -0.18 -6.88
CA ALA A 247 17.03 0.72 -6.91
C ALA A 247 16.60 2.20 -7.02
N ALA A 248 15.56 2.48 -7.83
CA ALA A 248 14.99 3.82 -7.96
C ALA A 248 14.34 4.32 -6.66
N VAL A 249 13.61 3.44 -5.98
CA VAL A 249 12.95 3.75 -4.69
C VAL A 249 13.99 4.00 -3.59
N ASP A 250 15.03 3.17 -3.51
CA ASP A 250 16.07 3.29 -2.49
C ASP A 250 16.92 4.55 -2.70
N ALA A 251 17.25 4.89 -3.94
CA ALA A 251 17.94 6.13 -4.28
C ALA A 251 17.15 7.37 -3.84
N ARG A 252 15.82 7.35 -3.95
CA ARG A 252 14.97 8.46 -3.52
C ARG A 252 14.72 8.50 -2.02
N ARG A 253 14.73 7.35 -1.37
CA ARG A 253 14.66 7.28 0.09
C ARG A 253 15.89 7.92 0.74
N ALA A 254 17.07 7.65 0.19
CA ALA A 254 18.32 8.26 0.64
C ALA A 254 18.36 9.78 0.36
N ALA A 255 17.81 10.24 -0.78
CA ALA A 255 17.76 11.67 -1.13
C ALA A 255 16.67 12.45 -0.37
N GLY A 256 15.56 11.80 0.01
CA GLY A 256 14.48 12.44 0.76
C GLY A 256 14.82 12.76 2.22
N ASP A 257 15.80 12.05 2.79
CA ASP A 257 16.33 12.37 4.12
C ASP A 257 17.33 13.57 4.09
N LEU A 258 17.70 14.04 2.89
CA LEU A 258 18.62 15.15 2.63
C LEU A 258 17.95 16.42 2.07
N CYS A 259 16.61 16.51 2.02
CA CYS A 259 15.94 17.72 1.54
C CYS A 259 15.95 18.78 2.65
N PRO A 260 16.75 19.88 2.51
CA PRO A 260 16.91 20.88 3.57
C PRO A 260 15.66 21.77 3.76
N ASP A 261 14.69 21.71 2.85
CA ASP A 261 13.50 22.60 2.86
C ASP A 261 12.50 22.33 4.00
N ALA A 262 12.69 21.21 4.74
CA ALA A 262 11.86 20.92 5.92
C ALA A 262 12.22 21.78 7.14
N GLU A 263 13.42 22.39 7.18
CA GLU A 263 13.84 23.27 8.29
C GLU A 263 13.44 24.73 8.06
N GLU A 264 13.48 25.23 6.83
CA GLU A 264 13.08 26.61 6.53
C GLU A 264 11.59 26.88 6.75
N HIS A 265 10.72 25.86 6.56
CA HIS A 265 9.28 25.99 6.84
C HIS A 265 8.94 25.91 8.34
N ARG A 266 9.83 25.42 9.20
CA ARG A 266 9.63 25.46 10.67
C ARG A 266 9.74 26.84 11.24
N ASP A 267 10.67 27.64 10.74
CA ASP A 267 10.92 29.00 11.27
C ASP A 267 9.82 29.99 10.90
N HIS A 268 9.20 29.85 9.75
CA HIS A 268 8.06 30.72 9.37
C HIS A 268 6.76 30.42 10.13
N ARG A 269 6.56 29.18 10.63
CA ARG A 269 5.40 28.85 11.48
C ARG A 269 5.57 29.29 12.93
N ALA A 270 6.78 29.30 13.45
CA ALA A 270 7.07 29.82 14.79
C ALA A 270 6.84 31.33 14.85
N ALA A 271 7.14 32.09 13.79
CA ALA A 271 6.91 33.53 13.70
C ALA A 271 5.42 33.89 13.55
N ALA A 272 4.62 33.07 12.84
CA ALA A 272 3.19 33.31 12.68
C ALA A 272 2.37 33.01 13.97
N GLY A 273 2.84 32.10 14.81
CA GLY A 273 2.21 31.75 16.09
C GLY A 273 2.46 32.78 17.21
N ALA A 274 3.49 33.62 17.09
CA ALA A 274 3.87 34.62 18.11
C ALA A 274 3.08 35.93 17.99
N HIS A 275 2.45 36.25 16.84
CA HIS A 275 1.69 37.49 16.64
C HIS A 275 0.20 37.39 16.98
N GLY A 276 -0.32 36.20 17.33
CA GLY A 276 -1.74 36.01 17.69
C GLY A 276 -2.08 36.17 19.18
N ARG A 277 -1.13 36.52 20.05
CA ARG A 277 -1.38 36.62 21.51
C ARG A 277 -1.16 37.99 22.09
N ARG A 278 -1.51 39.07 21.40
CA ARG A 278 -1.61 40.42 22.01
C ARG A 278 -2.74 41.18 21.38
N ALA A 279 -3.97 40.91 21.80
CA ALA A 279 -5.07 41.93 21.81
C ALA A 279 -6.22 41.37 22.64
N GLY A 280 -6.52 42.01 23.75
CA GLY A 280 -7.84 41.92 24.40
C GLY A 280 -7.87 41.39 25.82
N ALA A 281 -7.37 42.16 26.78
CA ALA A 281 -7.92 42.15 28.11
C ALA A 281 -7.83 43.60 28.68
N SER A 282 -8.87 44.37 28.48
CA SER A 282 -9.15 45.56 29.30
C SER A 282 -10.07 45.15 30.45
N PRO A 283 -9.80 45.55 31.70
CA PRO A 283 -10.65 45.23 32.85
C PRO A 283 -11.92 46.09 32.87
N PRO A 284 -13.02 45.63 33.44
CA PRO A 284 -14.26 46.42 33.58
C PRO A 284 -14.10 47.46 34.67
N GLU A 285 -14.41 48.70 34.30
CA GLU A 285 -14.55 49.88 35.15
C GLU A 285 -15.73 49.68 36.12
N ARG A 286 -15.46 49.89 37.40
CA ARG A 286 -16.49 50.00 38.43
C ARG A 286 -17.18 51.35 38.31
N ALA A 287 -18.44 51.36 37.96
CA ALA A 287 -19.31 52.56 38.18
C ALA A 287 -20.01 52.43 39.51
N HIS A 288 -19.75 53.36 40.38
CA HIS A 288 -20.49 53.68 41.57
C HIS A 288 -21.74 54.50 41.22
N ARG A 289 -22.77 54.32 42.02
CA ARG A 289 -23.91 55.19 42.33
C ARG A 289 -25.21 54.92 41.56
N GLY A 290 -26.22 54.72 42.34
CA GLY A 290 -27.43 55.29 42.65
C GLY A 290 -28.39 54.39 43.40
#